data_cab665a0386703766728b3767e3ad20c
#
_entry.id   cab665a0386703766728b3767e3ad20c
#
_cell.length_a   1.000
_cell.length_b   1.000
_cell.length_c   1.000
_cell.angle_alpha   90.00
_cell.angle_beta   90.00
_cell.angle_gamma   90.00
#
_symmetry.space_group_name_H-M   'P 1'
#
loop_
_entity.id
_entity.type
_entity.pdbx_description
1 polymer ?
#
loop_
_entity_poly.entity_id
_entity_poly.type
_entity_poly.pdbx_seq_one_letter_code
_entity_poly.pdbx_strand_id
1 'polypeptide(L)'
;MDLYEKYFFDLNGYLVVPDALTADELAQCNDAINNNTDQMRERPEEKSLSGESRTLKGQQGRGDLDGMLTWPRPWCDPFRHLLAHPVIVPYLVELLRDGFRLDHLYGIIMRLGTEGHVLHGGGTADDLTHFYQYHNGRMRCGLTVVAGAVTDCGPGDGGFACIPGSHKSNYPAPRDVILLDKDIGVVTQVEAKAGSAIIFTEALTHGTMPWKASHDRRSILYKYSPGPLTYAKTYLPQGVEAVLDEFTPEQRAILEPPYRPNRPTFATDGILRQAI
;
A
#
# COMPACT_ATOMS: atom_id res chain seq x y z
N MET A 1 9.46 -9.46 -11.16
CA MET A 1 8.22 -10.21 -11.51
C MET A 1 8.53 -11.24 -12.58
N ASP A 2 8.14 -12.49 -12.38
CA ASP A 2 8.15 -13.51 -13.43
C ASP A 2 6.95 -13.39 -14.39
N LEU A 3 6.79 -14.31 -15.35
CA LEU A 3 5.71 -14.25 -16.33
C LEU A 3 4.33 -14.52 -15.72
N TYR A 4 4.25 -15.39 -14.70
CA TYR A 4 2.99 -15.72 -14.04
C TYR A 4 2.52 -14.57 -13.16
N GLU A 5 3.43 -13.94 -12.43
CA GLU A 5 3.15 -12.76 -11.61
C GLU A 5 2.70 -11.58 -12.47
N LYS A 6 3.35 -11.35 -13.63
CA LYS A 6 2.94 -10.32 -14.61
C LYS A 6 1.55 -10.57 -15.14
N TYR A 7 1.27 -11.81 -15.56
CA TYR A 7 -0.05 -12.18 -16.05
C TYR A 7 -1.13 -12.01 -14.98
N PHE A 8 -0.83 -12.46 -13.75
CA PHE A 8 -1.77 -12.37 -12.64
C PHE A 8 -2.04 -10.93 -12.25
N PHE A 9 -1.00 -10.08 -12.16
CA PHE A 9 -1.16 -8.66 -11.86
C PHE A 9 -1.93 -7.93 -12.97
N ASP A 10 -1.60 -8.17 -14.23
CA ASP A 10 -2.33 -7.59 -15.37
C ASP A 10 -3.81 -7.98 -15.34
N LEU A 11 -4.10 -9.25 -15.02
CA LEU A 11 -5.49 -9.74 -14.95
C LEU A 11 -6.28 -9.11 -13.81
N ASN A 12 -5.67 -9.02 -12.61
CA ASN A 12 -6.38 -8.73 -11.38
C ASN A 12 -6.15 -7.32 -10.82
N GLY A 13 -5.04 -6.65 -11.16
CA GLY A 13 -4.65 -5.33 -10.63
C GLY A 13 -3.97 -5.39 -9.26
N TYR A 14 -3.73 -6.58 -8.73
CA TYR A 14 -2.97 -6.83 -7.51
C TYR A 14 -2.18 -8.14 -7.59
N LEU A 15 -1.22 -8.28 -6.66
CA LEU A 15 -0.43 -9.50 -6.46
C LEU A 15 -0.14 -9.67 -4.98
N VAL A 16 -0.18 -10.90 -4.48
CA VAL A 16 0.34 -11.25 -3.15
C VAL A 16 1.72 -11.87 -3.33
N VAL A 17 2.73 -11.26 -2.72
CA VAL A 17 4.09 -11.78 -2.64
C VAL A 17 4.23 -12.45 -1.28
N PRO A 18 4.21 -13.77 -1.20
CA PRO A 18 4.37 -14.49 0.05
C PRO A 18 5.81 -14.34 0.56
N ASP A 19 5.97 -14.42 1.88
CA ASP A 19 7.29 -14.40 2.56
C ASP A 19 8.20 -13.24 2.07
N ALA A 20 7.60 -12.09 1.79
CA ALA A 20 8.34 -10.89 1.37
C ALA A 20 9.23 -10.36 2.49
N LEU A 21 8.83 -10.53 3.76
CA LEU A 21 9.60 -10.22 4.95
C LEU A 21 10.06 -11.51 5.64
N THR A 22 11.28 -11.50 6.11
CA THR A 22 11.80 -12.55 6.99
C THR A 22 11.13 -12.52 8.36
N ALA A 23 11.26 -13.60 9.13
CA ALA A 23 10.72 -13.66 10.49
C ALA A 23 11.31 -12.57 11.40
N ASP A 24 12.60 -12.24 11.23
CA ASP A 24 13.27 -11.21 12.01
C ASP A 24 12.77 -9.81 11.67
N GLU A 25 12.59 -9.49 10.39
CA GLU A 25 12.03 -8.21 9.94
C GLU A 25 10.58 -8.04 10.43
N LEU A 26 9.79 -9.12 10.38
CA LEU A 26 8.44 -9.14 10.89
C LEU A 26 8.39 -8.90 12.39
N ALA A 27 9.27 -9.55 13.17
CA ALA A 27 9.40 -9.33 14.60
C ALA A 27 9.77 -7.88 14.91
N GLN A 28 10.78 -7.31 14.23
CA GLN A 28 11.19 -5.93 14.41
C GLN A 28 10.06 -4.93 14.11
N CYS A 29 9.26 -5.15 13.07
CA CYS A 29 8.08 -4.32 12.77
C CYS A 29 7.04 -4.38 13.89
N ASN A 30 6.74 -5.59 14.41
CA ASN A 30 5.80 -5.76 15.50
C ASN A 30 6.29 -5.12 16.79
N ASP A 31 7.58 -5.28 17.12
CA ASP A 31 8.18 -4.67 18.31
C ASP A 31 8.16 -3.15 18.22
N ALA A 32 8.48 -2.59 17.06
CA ALA A 32 8.39 -1.16 16.85
C ALA A 32 6.96 -0.63 17.02
N ILE A 33 5.95 -1.31 16.49
CA ILE A 33 4.54 -0.94 16.69
C ILE A 33 4.15 -1.06 18.16
N ASN A 34 4.52 -2.16 18.84
CA ASN A 34 4.18 -2.39 20.25
C ASN A 34 4.76 -1.31 21.17
N ASN A 35 5.96 -0.80 20.86
CA ASN A 35 6.62 0.23 21.66
C ASN A 35 6.20 1.66 21.30
N ASN A 36 5.37 1.86 20.30
CA ASN A 36 4.88 3.16 19.85
C ASN A 36 3.35 3.18 19.66
N THR A 37 2.62 2.45 20.49
CA THR A 37 1.15 2.39 20.44
C THR A 37 0.49 3.73 20.78
N ASP A 38 1.18 4.60 21.50
CA ASP A 38 0.80 5.99 21.79
C ASP A 38 0.79 6.88 20.53
N GLN A 39 1.50 6.48 19.48
CA GLN A 39 1.49 7.16 18.18
C GLN A 39 0.28 6.79 17.32
N MET A 40 -0.48 5.80 17.74
CA MET A 40 -1.70 5.39 17.02
C MET A 40 -2.82 6.40 17.27
N ARG A 41 -3.42 6.86 16.17
CA ARG A 41 -4.61 7.71 16.21
C ARG A 41 -5.82 6.91 15.74
N GLU A 42 -6.76 6.69 16.64
CA GLU A 42 -8.05 6.10 16.26
C GLU A 42 -8.90 7.12 15.52
N ARG A 43 -9.49 6.68 14.42
CA ARG A 43 -10.39 7.55 13.65
C ARG A 43 -11.71 7.75 14.41
N PRO A 44 -12.11 9.01 14.65
CA PRO A 44 -13.38 9.29 15.28
C PRO A 44 -14.55 9.01 14.33
N GLU A 45 -15.74 8.83 14.87
CA GLU A 45 -16.96 8.49 14.12
C GLU A 45 -17.25 9.47 12.98
N GLU A 46 -17.00 10.77 13.17
CA GLU A 46 -17.22 11.83 12.17
C GLU A 46 -16.31 11.66 10.93
N LYS A 47 -15.26 10.86 11.07
CA LYS A 47 -14.32 10.50 10.00
C LYS A 47 -14.42 9.02 9.61
N SER A 48 -15.59 8.42 9.83
CA SER A 48 -15.87 7.04 9.46
C SER A 48 -15.55 6.78 7.97
N LEU A 49 -14.92 5.65 7.71
CA LEU A 49 -14.58 5.19 6.36
C LEU A 49 -15.65 4.27 5.77
N SER A 50 -16.60 3.83 6.57
CA SER A 50 -17.71 2.98 6.11
C SER A 50 -18.75 3.76 5.30
N GLY A 51 -18.72 5.09 5.35
CA GLY A 51 -19.68 5.96 4.66
C GLY A 51 -21.11 5.62 5.01
N GLU A 52 -21.96 5.49 3.98
CA GLU A 52 -23.39 5.15 4.12
C GLU A 52 -23.63 3.62 4.14
N SER A 53 -22.60 2.80 4.01
CA SER A 53 -22.73 1.34 3.97
C SER A 53 -23.30 0.81 5.28
N ARG A 54 -24.25 -0.11 5.18
CA ARG A 54 -24.78 -0.87 6.33
C ARG A 54 -23.89 -2.07 6.64
N THR A 55 -23.23 -2.61 5.64
CA THR A 55 -22.39 -3.82 5.74
C THR A 55 -21.01 -3.51 6.31
N LEU A 56 -20.46 -2.33 6.03
CA LEU A 56 -19.11 -1.93 6.45
C LEU A 56 -19.04 -1.31 7.84
N LYS A 57 -20.16 -1.01 8.46
CA LYS A 57 -20.17 -0.43 9.82
C LYS A 57 -19.51 -1.36 10.83
N GLY A 58 -18.84 -0.76 11.79
CA GLY A 58 -18.22 -1.41 12.91
C GLY A 58 -18.58 -0.74 14.24
N GLN A 59 -17.96 -1.20 15.31
CA GLN A 59 -18.13 -0.65 16.66
C GLN A 59 -17.11 0.46 16.95
N GLN A 60 -16.04 0.54 16.17
CA GLN A 60 -14.95 1.50 16.32
C GLN A 60 -14.29 1.79 14.98
N GLY A 61 -13.62 2.95 14.89
CA GLY A 61 -12.78 3.31 13.76
C GLY A 61 -11.46 2.52 13.74
N ARG A 62 -10.75 2.58 12.63
CA ARG A 62 -9.42 2.00 12.56
C ARG A 62 -8.39 2.89 13.23
N GLY A 63 -7.31 2.28 13.73
CA GLY A 63 -6.12 3.00 14.15
C GLY A 63 -5.23 3.31 12.96
N ASP A 64 -4.77 4.56 12.84
CA ASP A 64 -3.76 5.00 11.87
C ASP A 64 -2.44 5.26 12.59
N LEU A 65 -1.32 4.76 12.05
CA LEU A 65 0.04 5.02 12.49
C LEU A 65 0.75 5.89 11.47
N ASP A 66 1.25 7.04 11.92
CA ASP A 66 2.01 7.97 11.11
C ASP A 66 3.44 8.16 11.65
N GLY A 67 4.31 8.78 10.85
CA GLY A 67 5.65 9.19 11.28
C GLY A 67 6.65 8.06 11.48
N MET A 68 6.35 6.82 11.10
CA MET A 68 7.18 5.63 11.35
C MET A 68 8.65 5.79 10.88
N LEU A 69 8.91 6.56 9.84
CA LEU A 69 10.28 6.81 9.36
C LEU A 69 11.10 7.73 10.29
N THR A 70 10.43 8.43 11.19
CA THR A 70 11.02 9.42 12.11
C THR A 70 10.81 9.08 13.58
N TRP A 71 10.26 7.93 13.90
CA TRP A 71 10.19 7.45 15.27
C TRP A 71 11.59 7.36 15.89
N PRO A 72 11.73 7.47 17.22
CA PRO A 72 13.02 7.31 17.87
C PRO A 72 13.67 5.96 17.53
N ARG A 73 14.99 5.94 17.36
CA ARG A 73 15.73 4.68 17.19
C ARG A 73 15.60 3.81 18.44
N PRO A 74 15.50 2.49 18.27
CA PRO A 74 15.64 1.72 17.02
C PRO A 74 14.32 1.56 16.23
N TRP A 75 13.21 2.18 16.68
CA TRP A 75 11.86 1.89 16.20
C TRP A 75 11.57 2.38 14.77
N CYS A 76 12.32 3.37 14.24
CA CYS A 76 12.21 3.76 12.83
C CYS A 76 12.96 2.81 11.87
N ASP A 77 13.95 2.07 12.35
CA ASP A 77 14.86 1.30 11.52
C ASP A 77 14.16 0.23 10.65
N PRO A 78 13.22 -0.60 11.16
CA PRO A 78 12.52 -1.56 10.31
C PRO A 78 11.71 -0.88 9.20
N PHE A 79 11.07 0.25 9.47
CA PHE A 79 10.28 0.96 8.45
C PHE A 79 11.17 1.67 7.42
N ARG A 80 12.34 2.16 7.80
CA ARG A 80 13.34 2.67 6.85
C ARG A 80 13.90 1.55 5.97
N HIS A 81 14.10 0.36 6.52
CA HIS A 81 14.50 -0.81 5.75
C HIS A 81 13.45 -1.19 4.70
N LEU A 82 12.18 -1.24 5.07
CA LEU A 82 11.08 -1.58 4.17
C LEU A 82 10.90 -0.56 3.03
N LEU A 83 11.31 0.70 3.21
CA LEU A 83 11.21 1.74 2.17
C LEU A 83 11.90 1.33 0.85
N ALA A 84 13.05 0.63 0.95
CA ALA A 84 13.83 0.17 -0.19
C ALA A 84 14.10 -1.35 -0.11
N HIS A 85 13.06 -2.12 0.27
CA HIS A 85 13.21 -3.55 0.52
C HIS A 85 13.62 -4.31 -0.74
N PRO A 86 14.70 -5.13 -0.70
CA PRO A 86 15.29 -5.75 -1.89
C PRO A 86 14.35 -6.70 -2.62
N VAL A 87 13.43 -7.36 -1.91
CA VAL A 87 12.40 -8.21 -2.54
C VAL A 87 11.36 -7.35 -3.28
N ILE A 88 11.04 -6.16 -2.80
CA ILE A 88 9.95 -5.32 -3.30
C ILE A 88 10.40 -4.38 -4.44
N VAL A 89 11.60 -3.82 -4.37
CA VAL A 89 12.11 -2.85 -5.37
C VAL A 89 11.99 -3.39 -6.82
N PRO A 90 12.32 -4.65 -7.15
CA PRO A 90 12.15 -5.18 -8.51
C PRO A 90 10.70 -5.16 -9.02
N TYR A 91 9.70 -5.33 -8.15
CA TYR A 91 8.28 -5.19 -8.51
C TYR A 91 7.92 -3.75 -8.84
N LEU A 92 8.41 -2.81 -8.04
CA LEU A 92 8.19 -1.38 -8.27
C LEU A 92 8.84 -0.90 -9.57
N VAL A 93 10.04 -1.37 -9.89
CA VAL A 93 10.71 -1.07 -11.18
C VAL A 93 9.88 -1.59 -12.36
N GLU A 94 9.28 -2.77 -12.26
CA GLU A 94 8.41 -3.31 -13.33
C GLU A 94 7.15 -2.46 -13.52
N LEU A 95 6.49 -2.06 -12.43
CA LEU A 95 5.18 -1.39 -12.45
C LEU A 95 5.29 0.13 -12.65
N LEU A 96 6.27 0.79 -11.99
CA LEU A 96 6.39 2.25 -11.92
C LEU A 96 7.57 2.81 -12.72
N ARG A 97 8.42 1.96 -13.26
CA ARG A 97 9.70 2.27 -13.89
C ARG A 97 10.81 2.57 -12.88
N ASP A 98 11.99 2.68 -13.41
CA ASP A 98 13.28 2.71 -12.70
C ASP A 98 13.51 3.92 -11.78
N GLY A 99 12.80 5.01 -12.02
CA GLY A 99 12.90 6.24 -11.21
C GLY A 99 11.68 6.50 -10.32
N PHE A 100 11.05 5.46 -9.79
CA PHE A 100 9.91 5.59 -8.87
C PHE A 100 10.29 6.30 -7.56
N ARG A 101 9.31 6.78 -6.83
CA ARG A 101 9.46 7.48 -5.56
C ARG A 101 8.41 7.07 -4.53
N LEU A 102 8.71 7.29 -3.25
CA LEU A 102 7.68 7.25 -2.21
C LEU A 102 6.77 8.47 -2.37
N ASP A 103 5.48 8.24 -2.44
CA ASP A 103 4.47 9.30 -2.35
C ASP A 103 4.12 9.57 -0.88
N HIS A 104 3.62 8.57 -0.17
CA HIS A 104 3.37 8.62 1.28
C HIS A 104 3.29 7.22 1.89
N LEU A 105 3.29 7.16 3.22
CA LEU A 105 3.11 5.90 3.95
C LEU A 105 2.32 6.13 5.24
N TYR A 106 1.65 5.09 5.68
CA TYR A 106 0.98 5.00 6.98
C TYR A 106 0.76 3.54 7.37
N GLY A 107 0.58 3.30 8.67
CA GLY A 107 0.15 2.00 9.18
C GLY A 107 -1.33 1.97 9.48
N ILE A 108 -1.92 0.78 9.40
CA ILE A 108 -3.31 0.51 9.77
C ILE A 108 -3.32 -0.55 10.86
N ILE A 109 -4.08 -0.28 11.93
CA ILE A 109 -4.41 -1.26 12.96
C ILE A 109 -5.93 -1.39 13.02
N MET A 110 -6.41 -2.62 12.88
CA MET A 110 -7.82 -2.96 13.04
C MET A 110 -7.97 -4.00 14.14
N ARG A 111 -8.79 -3.70 15.14
CA ARG A 111 -9.16 -4.59 16.23
C ARG A 111 -10.49 -5.25 15.94
N LEU A 112 -10.84 -6.32 16.65
CA LEU A 112 -12.15 -6.96 16.53
C LEU A 112 -13.27 -5.90 16.57
N GLY A 113 -14.13 -5.90 15.57
CA GLY A 113 -15.22 -4.94 15.43
C GLY A 113 -14.85 -3.61 14.79
N THR A 114 -13.60 -3.43 14.31
CA THR A 114 -13.24 -2.23 13.52
C THR A 114 -14.03 -2.20 12.21
N GLU A 115 -14.58 -1.03 11.88
CA GLU A 115 -15.32 -0.79 10.63
C GLU A 115 -14.49 -1.05 9.37
N GLY A 116 -15.18 -1.31 8.27
CA GLY A 116 -14.57 -1.37 6.95
C GLY A 116 -14.36 0.01 6.33
N HIS A 117 -13.80 0.00 5.13
CA HIS A 117 -13.67 1.18 4.26
C HIS A 117 -14.40 0.92 2.96
N VAL A 118 -15.28 1.83 2.55
CA VAL A 118 -15.95 1.74 1.25
C VAL A 118 -14.96 1.50 0.14
N LEU A 119 -15.34 0.71 -0.86
CA LEU A 119 -14.48 0.51 -2.02
C LEU A 119 -14.31 1.83 -2.75
N HIS A 120 -13.07 2.14 -3.10
CA HIS A 120 -12.65 3.37 -3.77
C HIS A 120 -11.57 3.04 -4.81
N GLY A 121 -11.04 4.06 -5.48
CA GLY A 121 -10.18 3.84 -6.64
C GLY A 121 -11.03 3.45 -7.86
N GLY A 122 -10.43 2.71 -8.75
CA GLY A 122 -11.05 2.36 -10.04
C GLY A 122 -10.52 3.22 -11.17
N GLY A 123 -10.31 2.58 -12.32
CA GLY A 123 -9.63 3.15 -13.48
C GLY A 123 -10.46 4.16 -14.30
N THR A 124 -11.34 4.94 -13.68
CA THR A 124 -12.03 6.00 -14.39
C THR A 124 -11.09 7.14 -14.73
N ALA A 125 -11.15 7.60 -15.95
CA ALA A 125 -10.13 8.30 -16.70
C ALA A 125 -9.68 9.69 -16.21
N ASP A 126 -10.26 10.23 -15.15
CA ASP A 126 -10.04 11.62 -14.76
C ASP A 126 -8.96 11.84 -13.71
N ASP A 127 -8.51 10.76 -13.03
CA ASP A 127 -7.39 10.86 -12.08
C ASP A 127 -6.07 10.51 -12.76
N LEU A 128 -5.25 11.52 -12.99
CA LEU A 128 -3.94 11.37 -13.63
C LEU A 128 -2.92 10.62 -12.76
N THR A 129 -3.25 10.34 -11.51
CA THR A 129 -2.38 9.61 -10.58
C THR A 129 -2.82 8.15 -10.37
N HIS A 130 -4.09 7.82 -10.59
CA HIS A 130 -4.67 6.49 -10.42
C HIS A 130 -4.96 5.84 -11.78
N PHE A 131 -3.91 5.38 -12.46
CA PHE A 131 -4.05 4.76 -13.77
C PHE A 131 -3.35 3.40 -13.85
N TYR A 132 -3.83 2.56 -14.74
CA TYR A 132 -3.17 1.39 -15.26
C TYR A 132 -3.19 1.44 -16.79
N GLN A 133 -2.05 1.20 -17.41
CA GLN A 133 -1.91 1.16 -18.87
C GLN A 133 -1.00 0.02 -19.27
N TYR A 134 -1.35 -0.69 -20.31
CA TYR A 134 -0.47 -1.61 -21.01
C TYR A 134 -0.07 -0.98 -22.36
N HIS A 135 1.21 -0.67 -22.51
CA HIS A 135 1.71 -0.03 -23.71
C HIS A 135 3.11 -0.53 -24.08
N ASN A 136 3.34 -0.86 -25.35
CA ASN A 136 4.61 -1.36 -25.87
C ASN A 136 5.18 -2.56 -25.08
N GLY A 137 4.33 -3.56 -24.79
CA GLY A 137 4.73 -4.77 -24.09
C GLY A 137 5.00 -4.62 -22.60
N ARG A 138 4.59 -3.51 -21.98
CA ARG A 138 4.86 -3.21 -20.57
C ARG A 138 3.66 -2.63 -19.84
N MET A 139 3.49 -3.05 -18.60
CA MET A 139 2.58 -2.43 -17.65
C MET A 139 3.12 -1.08 -17.18
N ARG A 140 2.21 -0.13 -16.93
CA ARG A 140 2.50 1.18 -16.33
C ARG A 140 1.39 1.50 -15.35
N CYS A 141 1.76 1.70 -14.10
CA CYS A 141 0.84 2.10 -13.06
C CYS A 141 1.10 3.54 -12.63
N GLY A 142 0.05 4.20 -12.17
CA GLY A 142 0.15 5.40 -11.36
C GLY A 142 0.50 5.06 -9.91
N LEU A 143 -0.18 5.68 -8.95
CA LEU A 143 0.02 5.39 -7.54
C LEU A 143 -0.18 3.89 -7.27
N THR A 144 0.82 3.26 -6.67
CA THR A 144 0.88 1.83 -6.40
C THR A 144 1.20 1.59 -4.93
N VAL A 145 0.46 0.70 -4.32
CA VAL A 145 0.58 0.39 -2.90
C VAL A 145 1.33 -0.92 -2.71
N VAL A 146 2.22 -0.93 -1.74
CA VAL A 146 2.78 -2.13 -1.14
C VAL A 146 2.27 -2.19 0.30
N ALA A 147 1.33 -3.07 0.55
CA ALA A 147 0.75 -3.31 1.87
C ALA A 147 1.43 -4.52 2.52
N GLY A 148 2.38 -4.27 3.42
CA GLY A 148 3.01 -5.32 4.22
C GLY A 148 2.04 -5.84 5.28
N ALA A 149 1.76 -7.15 5.27
CA ALA A 149 0.98 -7.84 6.29
C ALA A 149 1.87 -8.14 7.50
N VAL A 150 1.69 -7.40 8.60
CA VAL A 150 2.47 -7.57 9.84
C VAL A 150 1.84 -8.62 10.77
N THR A 151 0.58 -8.94 10.53
CA THR A 151 -0.18 -10.04 11.17
C THR A 151 -0.97 -10.79 10.10
N ASP A 152 -1.42 -12.00 10.43
CA ASP A 152 -2.22 -12.83 9.54
C ASP A 152 -3.55 -12.16 9.18
N CYS A 153 -4.01 -12.43 7.97
CA CYS A 153 -5.36 -12.15 7.50
C CYS A 153 -5.86 -13.39 6.77
N GLY A 154 -6.64 -14.19 7.46
CA GLY A 154 -7.18 -15.46 6.97
C GLY A 154 -8.57 -15.34 6.35
N PRO A 155 -9.14 -16.47 5.91
CA PRO A 155 -10.48 -16.51 5.32
C PRO A 155 -11.54 -15.97 6.27
N GLY A 156 -12.31 -14.97 5.83
CA GLY A 156 -13.42 -14.42 6.61
C GLY A 156 -13.05 -13.43 7.71
N ASP A 157 -11.75 -13.18 7.96
CA ASP A 157 -11.28 -12.22 8.96
C ASP A 157 -11.66 -10.77 8.61
N GLY A 158 -11.90 -10.47 7.34
CA GLY A 158 -12.09 -9.11 6.82
C GLY A 158 -10.80 -8.57 6.19
N GLY A 159 -10.52 -7.28 6.40
CA GLY A 159 -9.30 -6.67 5.87
C GLY A 159 -9.39 -6.29 4.40
N PHE A 160 -8.28 -6.30 3.68
CA PHE A 160 -8.21 -5.83 2.30
C PHE A 160 -9.15 -6.60 1.38
N ALA A 161 -9.95 -5.87 0.61
CA ALA A 161 -10.85 -6.41 -0.39
C ALA A 161 -10.83 -5.56 -1.66
N CYS A 162 -11.05 -6.19 -2.80
CA CYS A 162 -11.01 -5.51 -4.09
C CYS A 162 -11.97 -6.16 -5.09
N ILE A 163 -12.16 -5.48 -6.21
CA ILE A 163 -12.82 -6.04 -7.41
C ILE A 163 -11.71 -6.36 -8.42
N PRO A 164 -11.26 -7.63 -8.54
CA PRO A 164 -10.22 -8.02 -9.48
C PRO A 164 -10.55 -7.59 -10.91
N GLY A 165 -9.56 -7.01 -11.62
CA GLY A 165 -9.73 -6.53 -13.00
C GLY A 165 -10.35 -5.13 -13.13
N SER A 166 -10.86 -4.53 -12.05
CA SER A 166 -11.50 -3.20 -12.10
C SER A 166 -10.54 -2.06 -12.44
N HIS A 167 -9.23 -2.24 -12.29
CA HIS A 167 -8.20 -1.26 -12.66
C HIS A 167 -8.16 -0.94 -14.17
N LYS A 168 -8.82 -1.73 -14.98
CA LYS A 168 -8.96 -1.54 -16.44
C LYS A 168 -10.43 -1.60 -16.90
N SER A 169 -11.37 -1.49 -15.96
CA SER A 169 -12.80 -1.40 -16.29
C SER A 169 -13.12 -0.02 -16.88
N ASN A 170 -13.84 0.01 -17.99
CA ASN A 170 -14.32 1.25 -18.60
C ASN A 170 -15.51 1.88 -17.85
N TYR A 171 -16.13 1.15 -16.93
CA TYR A 171 -17.27 1.59 -16.15
C TYR A 171 -16.94 1.54 -14.66
N PRO A 172 -17.35 2.56 -13.89
CA PRO A 172 -17.20 2.53 -12.44
C PRO A 172 -18.09 1.43 -11.84
N ALA A 173 -17.67 0.88 -10.72
CA ALA A 173 -18.50 -0.04 -9.97
C ALA A 173 -19.77 0.66 -9.48
N PRO A 174 -20.96 0.01 -9.53
CA PRO A 174 -22.20 0.57 -9.00
C PRO A 174 -22.08 0.91 -7.50
N ARG A 175 -22.79 1.97 -7.08
CA ARG A 175 -22.70 2.48 -5.71
C ARG A 175 -23.02 1.43 -4.63
N ASP A 176 -24.06 0.63 -4.84
CA ASP A 176 -24.45 -0.44 -3.91
C ASP A 176 -23.40 -1.55 -3.79
N VAL A 177 -22.65 -1.80 -4.86
CA VAL A 177 -21.50 -2.72 -4.85
C VAL A 177 -20.30 -2.10 -4.11
N ILE A 178 -20.01 -0.80 -4.35
CA ILE A 178 -18.95 -0.06 -3.63
C ILE A 178 -19.19 -0.05 -2.11
N LEU A 179 -20.46 0.08 -1.71
CA LEU A 179 -20.87 0.05 -0.32
C LEU A 179 -20.92 -1.37 0.27
N LEU A 180 -20.67 -2.42 -0.52
CA LEU A 180 -20.86 -3.82 -0.13
C LEU A 180 -22.29 -4.13 0.37
N ASP A 181 -23.27 -3.30 0.02
CA ASP A 181 -24.68 -3.50 0.36
C ASP A 181 -25.36 -4.46 -0.62
N LYS A 182 -24.73 -4.71 -1.77
CA LYS A 182 -25.17 -5.68 -2.78
C LYS A 182 -23.99 -6.55 -3.21
N ASP A 183 -24.12 -7.83 -2.97
CA ASP A 183 -23.17 -8.81 -3.49
C ASP A 183 -23.61 -9.27 -4.90
N ILE A 184 -22.73 -9.09 -5.88
CA ILE A 184 -22.87 -9.60 -7.26
C ILE A 184 -21.74 -10.58 -7.61
N GLY A 185 -21.01 -11.08 -6.60
CA GLY A 185 -19.95 -12.08 -6.77
C GLY A 185 -18.65 -11.54 -7.35
N VAL A 186 -18.40 -10.22 -7.32
CA VAL A 186 -17.21 -9.61 -7.91
C VAL A 186 -16.18 -9.12 -6.88
N VAL A 187 -16.58 -8.98 -5.61
CA VAL A 187 -15.67 -8.51 -4.56
C VAL A 187 -14.96 -9.70 -3.94
N THR A 188 -13.64 -9.60 -3.85
CA THR A 188 -12.78 -10.62 -3.28
C THR A 188 -12.06 -10.08 -2.05
N GLN A 189 -12.17 -10.77 -0.91
CA GLN A 189 -11.26 -10.59 0.21
C GLN A 189 -9.90 -11.18 -0.17
N VAL A 190 -8.83 -10.43 0.04
CA VAL A 190 -7.47 -10.91 -0.24
C VAL A 190 -6.83 -11.37 1.07
N GLU A 191 -6.56 -12.66 1.14
CA GLU A 191 -5.87 -13.28 2.25
C GLU A 191 -4.36 -13.02 2.17
N ALA A 192 -3.72 -12.82 3.31
CA ALA A 192 -2.28 -12.64 3.39
C ALA A 192 -1.76 -13.15 4.76
N LYS A 193 -0.78 -14.03 4.73
CA LYS A 193 -0.04 -14.41 5.94
C LYS A 193 0.88 -13.29 6.37
N ALA A 194 1.17 -13.23 7.66
CA ALA A 194 2.20 -12.33 8.19
C ALA A 194 3.52 -12.53 7.44
N GLY A 195 4.18 -11.42 7.09
CA GLY A 195 5.37 -11.41 6.24
C GLY A 195 5.09 -11.31 4.74
N SER A 196 3.84 -11.46 4.29
CA SER A 196 3.48 -11.24 2.88
C SER A 196 3.34 -9.75 2.56
N ALA A 197 3.53 -9.40 1.28
CA ALA A 197 3.22 -8.08 0.76
C ALA A 197 2.10 -8.17 -0.30
N ILE A 198 1.05 -7.36 -0.16
CA ILE A 198 0.03 -7.18 -1.19
C ILE A 198 0.44 -5.95 -2.00
N ILE A 199 0.75 -6.14 -3.29
CA ILE A 199 1.08 -5.05 -4.22
C ILE A 199 -0.13 -4.81 -5.10
N PHE A 200 -0.65 -3.59 -5.15
CA PHE A 200 -1.79 -3.25 -6.00
C PHE A 200 -1.71 -1.82 -6.53
N THR A 201 -2.33 -1.58 -7.68
CA THR A 201 -2.49 -0.23 -8.24
C THR A 201 -3.71 0.46 -7.63
N GLU A 202 -3.62 1.76 -7.32
CA GLU A 202 -4.77 2.56 -6.86
C GLU A 202 -5.87 2.69 -7.93
N ALA A 203 -5.57 2.34 -9.19
CA ALA A 203 -6.59 2.18 -10.22
C ALA A 203 -7.55 0.99 -9.95
N LEU A 204 -7.18 0.06 -9.07
CA LEU A 204 -8.03 -1.05 -8.64
C LEU A 204 -9.12 -0.54 -7.70
N THR A 205 -10.37 -0.91 -7.93
CA THR A 205 -11.46 -0.67 -6.98
C THR A 205 -11.23 -1.55 -5.75
N HIS A 206 -10.90 -0.93 -4.62
CA HIS A 206 -10.49 -1.63 -3.42
C HIS A 206 -10.95 -0.93 -2.14
N GLY A 207 -10.92 -1.62 -1.04
CA GLY A 207 -11.26 -1.10 0.27
C GLY A 207 -10.93 -2.08 1.37
N THR A 208 -11.70 -2.04 2.45
CA THR A 208 -11.44 -2.89 3.60
C THR A 208 -12.76 -3.42 4.16
N MET A 209 -12.88 -4.72 4.33
CA MET A 209 -14.00 -5.34 5.05
C MET A 209 -13.83 -5.15 6.56
N PRO A 210 -14.92 -5.08 7.35
CA PRO A 210 -14.86 -5.02 8.81
C PRO A 210 -14.02 -6.17 9.37
N TRP A 211 -13.22 -5.86 10.41
CA TRP A 211 -12.34 -6.85 11.02
C TRP A 211 -13.09 -7.73 12.02
N LYS A 212 -12.99 -9.04 11.86
CA LYS A 212 -13.74 -10.04 12.63
C LYS A 212 -12.87 -11.00 13.43
N ALA A 213 -11.55 -11.05 13.17
CA ALA A 213 -10.65 -11.91 13.93
C ALA A 213 -10.40 -11.36 15.34
N SER A 214 -10.03 -12.23 16.26
CA SER A 214 -9.74 -11.89 17.67
C SER A 214 -8.40 -11.21 17.89
N HIS A 215 -7.47 -11.34 16.92
CA HIS A 215 -6.18 -10.63 16.94
C HIS A 215 -6.26 -9.34 16.14
N ASP A 216 -5.32 -8.43 16.38
CA ASP A 216 -5.24 -7.19 15.62
C ASP A 216 -4.73 -7.46 14.20
N ARG A 217 -5.37 -6.86 13.19
CA ARG A 217 -4.77 -6.70 11.88
C ARG A 217 -3.81 -5.53 11.90
N ARG A 218 -2.57 -5.78 11.54
CA ARG A 218 -1.53 -4.76 11.36
C ARG A 218 -1.04 -4.78 9.92
N SER A 219 -1.12 -3.64 9.25
CA SER A 219 -0.67 -3.51 7.87
C SER A 219 0.04 -2.19 7.67
N ILE A 220 1.19 -2.21 6.97
CA ILE A 220 1.98 -1.00 6.69
C ILE A 220 1.88 -0.75 5.19
N LEU A 221 1.37 0.42 4.81
CA LEU A 221 1.12 0.78 3.43
C LEU A 221 2.16 1.80 2.96
N TYR A 222 3.06 1.36 2.08
CA TYR A 222 3.94 2.24 1.31
C TYR A 222 3.28 2.52 -0.03
N LYS A 223 3.03 3.79 -0.32
CA LYS A 223 2.48 4.20 -1.61
C LYS A 223 3.56 4.85 -2.46
N TYR A 224 3.79 4.27 -3.62
CA TYR A 224 4.83 4.71 -4.54
C TYR A 224 4.22 5.24 -5.83
N SER A 225 4.89 6.23 -6.42
CA SER A 225 4.50 6.84 -7.69
C SER A 225 5.64 6.78 -8.71
N PRO A 226 5.35 6.85 -10.02
CA PRO A 226 6.35 7.22 -11.00
C PRO A 226 7.05 8.53 -10.62
N GLY A 227 8.34 8.66 -10.92
CA GLY A 227 9.18 9.77 -10.48
C GLY A 227 8.61 11.19 -10.64
N PRO A 228 7.91 11.54 -11.74
CA PRO A 228 7.37 12.89 -11.94
C PRO A 228 6.00 13.12 -11.27
N LEU A 229 5.37 12.08 -10.70
CA LEU A 229 4.02 12.16 -10.13
C LEU A 229 4.04 12.33 -8.62
N THR A 230 3.02 13.02 -8.12
CA THR A 230 2.70 13.11 -6.70
C THR A 230 1.19 13.16 -6.52
N TYR A 231 0.68 12.41 -5.58
CA TYR A 231 -0.71 12.41 -5.14
C TYR A 231 -0.85 13.16 -3.80
N ALA A 232 0.08 12.90 -2.87
CA ALA A 232 0.08 13.54 -1.56
C ALA A 232 0.36 15.05 -1.69
N LYS A 233 -0.20 15.81 -0.75
CA LYS A 233 -0.03 17.28 -0.70
C LYS A 233 1.44 17.69 -0.49
N THR A 234 2.21 16.86 0.20
CA THR A 234 3.65 17.04 0.44
C THR A 234 4.42 15.90 -0.21
N TYR A 235 5.60 16.16 -0.74
CA TYR A 235 6.43 15.14 -1.40
C TYR A 235 7.31 14.32 -0.46
N LEU A 236 7.47 14.75 0.79
CA LEU A 236 8.13 14.01 1.84
C LEU A 236 7.19 13.80 3.04
N PRO A 237 7.25 12.65 3.71
CA PRO A 237 6.59 12.48 4.98
C PRO A 237 7.13 13.47 6.03
N GLN A 238 6.27 13.89 6.94
CA GLN A 238 6.60 14.88 7.96
C GLN A 238 7.84 14.47 8.76
N GLY A 239 8.77 15.42 8.94
CA GLY A 239 10.00 15.24 9.73
C GLY A 239 11.14 14.51 9.01
N VAL A 240 10.90 13.88 7.87
CA VAL A 240 11.94 13.13 7.12
C VAL A 240 13.06 14.04 6.63
N GLU A 241 12.74 15.28 6.23
CA GLU A 241 13.73 16.24 5.76
C GLU A 241 14.85 16.51 6.79
N ALA A 242 14.49 16.56 8.07
CA ALA A 242 15.45 16.81 9.17
C ALA A 242 16.44 15.65 9.43
N VAL A 243 16.13 14.46 8.91
CA VAL A 243 16.91 13.24 9.17
C VAL A 243 17.36 12.53 7.87
N LEU A 244 17.33 13.24 6.74
CA LEU A 244 17.67 12.66 5.43
C LEU A 244 19.08 12.04 5.38
N ASP A 245 20.03 12.59 6.12
CA ASP A 245 21.41 12.08 6.17
C ASP A 245 21.53 10.72 6.84
N GLU A 246 20.52 10.30 7.59
CA GLU A 246 20.47 8.99 8.25
C GLU A 246 20.00 7.86 7.30
N PHE A 247 19.46 8.20 6.14
CA PHE A 247 18.97 7.22 5.15
C PHE A 247 20.08 6.74 4.23
N THR A 248 19.99 5.48 3.79
CA THR A 248 20.91 4.92 2.80
C THR A 248 20.77 5.62 1.43
N PRO A 249 21.76 5.47 0.51
CA PRO A 249 21.63 6.01 -0.84
C PRO A 249 20.35 5.54 -1.57
N GLU A 250 19.97 4.26 -1.41
CA GLU A 250 18.77 3.67 -2.02
C GLU A 250 17.48 4.31 -1.46
N GLN A 251 17.40 4.44 -0.15
CA GLN A 251 16.29 5.08 0.53
C GLN A 251 16.16 6.55 0.12
N ARG A 252 17.28 7.30 0.05
CA ARG A 252 17.29 8.69 -0.42
C ARG A 252 16.84 8.82 -1.86
N ALA A 253 17.25 7.90 -2.75
CA ALA A 253 16.80 7.90 -4.13
C ALA A 253 15.27 7.76 -4.26
N ILE A 254 14.64 6.98 -3.38
CA ILE A 254 13.19 6.81 -3.31
C ILE A 254 12.49 8.04 -2.67
N LEU A 255 13.18 8.75 -1.79
CA LEU A 255 12.68 9.96 -1.12
C LEU A 255 12.86 11.24 -1.94
N GLU A 256 13.49 11.16 -3.12
CA GLU A 256 13.65 12.30 -4.02
C GLU A 256 12.30 12.96 -4.37
N PRO A 257 12.24 14.30 -4.46
CA PRO A 257 11.02 15.02 -4.84
C PRO A 257 10.54 14.65 -6.26
N PRO A 258 9.30 14.97 -6.62
CA PRO A 258 8.77 14.65 -7.95
C PRO A 258 9.46 15.50 -9.04
N TYR A 259 10.30 14.87 -9.84
CA TYR A 259 10.94 15.45 -11.04
C TYR A 259 11.39 14.33 -11.99
N ARG A 260 11.74 14.68 -13.23
CA ARG A 260 12.12 13.71 -14.26
C ARG A 260 13.61 13.69 -14.62
N PRO A 261 14.27 14.83 -14.88
CA PRO A 261 15.64 14.82 -15.40
C PRO A 261 16.66 14.33 -14.36
N ASN A 262 17.58 13.48 -14.80
CA ASN A 262 18.73 13.02 -13.99
C ASN A 262 18.37 12.45 -12.61
N ARG A 263 17.22 11.79 -12.54
CA ARG A 263 16.77 11.13 -11.31
C ARG A 263 17.57 9.86 -11.05
N PRO A 264 17.93 9.53 -9.79
CA PRO A 264 18.43 8.20 -9.46
C PRO A 264 17.46 7.13 -9.91
N THR A 265 17.97 6.01 -10.44
CA THR A 265 17.15 4.92 -10.98
C THR A 265 17.59 3.59 -10.39
N PHE A 266 16.72 2.58 -10.48
CA PHE A 266 17.01 1.21 -10.07
C PHE A 266 17.07 0.29 -11.30
N ALA A 267 17.99 -0.65 -11.30
CA ALA A 267 17.97 -1.73 -12.26
C ALA A 267 16.81 -2.72 -11.95
N THR A 268 16.52 -3.61 -12.87
CA THR A 268 15.45 -4.60 -12.73
C THR A 268 15.69 -5.61 -11.60
N ASP A 269 16.93 -5.76 -11.16
CA ASP A 269 17.36 -6.54 -9.99
C ASP A 269 17.32 -5.75 -8.67
N GLY A 270 16.87 -4.48 -8.71
CA GLY A 270 16.76 -3.61 -7.54
C GLY A 270 18.04 -2.86 -7.16
N ILE A 271 19.12 -2.97 -7.94
CA ILE A 271 20.38 -2.27 -7.67
C ILE A 271 20.25 -0.78 -8.07
N LEU A 272 20.61 0.12 -7.16
CA LEU A 272 20.64 1.57 -7.42
C LEU A 272 21.69 1.90 -8.50
N ARG A 273 21.25 2.66 -9.51
CA ARG A 273 22.10 3.28 -10.51
C ARG A 273 22.26 4.77 -10.17
N GLN A 274 23.50 5.23 -10.09
CA GLN A 274 23.75 6.66 -9.94
C GLN A 274 23.25 7.42 -11.18
N ALA A 275 22.73 8.64 -10.97
CA ALA A 275 22.41 9.54 -12.07
C ALA A 275 23.68 9.80 -12.89
N ILE A 276 23.59 9.65 -14.20
CA ILE A 276 24.69 9.97 -15.13
C ILE A 276 24.73 11.49 -15.34
#